data_58997fdc2a657d39d60634b8abf30359
#
_entry.id   58997fdc2a657d39d60634b8abf30359
#
_cell.length_a   1.000
_cell.length_b   1.000
_cell.length_c   1.000
_cell.angle_alpha   90.00
_cell.angle_beta   90.00
_cell.angle_gamma   90.00
#
_symmetry.space_group_name_H-M   'P 1'
#
loop_
_entity.id
_entity.type
_entity.pdbx_description
1 polymer ?
#
loop_
_entity_poly.entity_id
_entity_poly.type
_entity_poly.pdbx_seq_one_letter_code
_entity_poly.pdbx_strand_id
1 'polypeptide(L)'
;MPIAAESLRLGPWRDGVNYSVPAEDLSPSGIHDMQNCTVGLAGEVSKRKGFVKFNSSAMNSGATVTALGQVTLAGAEKVFAFCGNKFFDVTGGSATDRTGSTTITAGNDYTWQWVLAGDTLVAVNGQDTDAIKWTGGSNNAAALDDDSRFTKPNHIAFWENRLWVGNTNTVPDRVWRSDAGDIETWGALNYHAFGYDVTGLSPFQSTLSVHTEQGIHTLTPTGNSTIPFSQQQRTQRGTIAGRTIVTIPGERQLFVREDGIYQWTGGPAVEKISFALDDGYWPNLNSARLPYSFALFYPAEEQVWFFLPFGASQTQMNSVVIYSNRLNCWFGPYNGFTRNAAAMIDELPHAGDFAGHIQKHETGNNDDGSAIKAFFETASLAPLGDAVQCRWLYNRTLFDNTGDFDLSVTQTSASIVSNVETIQMGDLGATLNTTFTLDASVL
;
A
#
# COMPACT_ATOMS: atom_id res chain seq x y z
N MET A 1 -35.20 7.76 43.29
CA MET A 1 -35.53 8.16 41.95
C MET A 1 -35.14 7.03 41.01
N PRO A 2 -35.97 6.56 40.10
CA PRO A 2 -35.50 5.62 39.11
C PRO A 2 -34.49 6.32 38.24
N ILE A 3 -33.26 5.79 38.19
CA ILE A 3 -32.24 6.27 37.27
C ILE A 3 -32.75 5.91 35.87
N ALA A 4 -32.90 6.88 35.04
CA ALA A 4 -33.31 6.66 33.64
C ALA A 4 -32.24 5.76 33.00
N ALA A 5 -32.69 4.66 32.38
CA ALA A 5 -31.78 3.82 31.60
C ALA A 5 -31.40 4.62 30.32
N GLU A 6 -30.17 5.03 30.21
CA GLU A 6 -29.63 5.62 29.00
C GLU A 6 -29.12 4.51 28.08
N SER A 7 -29.43 4.61 26.79
CA SER A 7 -28.86 3.73 25.77
C SER A 7 -27.60 4.39 25.19
N LEU A 8 -26.47 3.72 25.26
CA LEU A 8 -25.26 4.13 24.63
C LEU A 8 -25.07 3.34 23.34
N ARG A 9 -24.70 4.02 22.25
CA ARG A 9 -24.47 3.41 20.95
C ARG A 9 -22.99 3.52 20.60
N LEU A 10 -22.36 2.39 20.27
CA LEU A 10 -21.08 2.32 19.59
C LEU A 10 -21.29 2.27 18.07
N GLY A 11 -20.42 2.92 17.33
CA GLY A 11 -20.54 3.05 15.88
C GLY A 11 -21.61 4.07 15.42
N PRO A 12 -21.72 4.32 14.13
CA PRO A 12 -20.96 3.71 13.05
C PRO A 12 -19.46 4.04 13.12
N TRP A 13 -18.58 3.08 12.85
CA TRP A 13 -17.12 3.18 13.06
C TRP A 13 -16.39 3.90 11.91
N ARG A 14 -16.85 5.08 11.54
CA ARG A 14 -16.34 5.88 10.41
C ARG A 14 -14.99 6.56 10.68
N ASP A 15 -14.61 6.69 11.94
CA ASP A 15 -13.34 7.29 12.33
C ASP A 15 -12.16 6.33 12.11
N GLY A 16 -12.46 5.05 11.87
CA GLY A 16 -11.45 4.01 11.65
C GLY A 16 -10.65 3.68 12.89
N VAL A 17 -9.46 3.10 12.68
CA VAL A 17 -8.54 2.71 13.76
C VAL A 17 -7.71 3.90 14.23
N ASN A 18 -7.50 4.02 15.54
CA ASN A 18 -6.63 5.01 16.15
C ASN A 18 -5.87 4.40 17.33
N TYR A 19 -4.60 4.09 17.09
CA TYR A 19 -3.68 3.52 18.09
C TYR A 19 -3.06 4.56 19.01
N SER A 20 -3.20 5.86 18.70
CA SER A 20 -2.56 6.96 19.43
C SER A 20 -3.43 7.55 20.53
N VAL A 21 -4.67 7.10 20.62
CA VAL A 21 -5.61 7.54 21.69
C VAL A 21 -5.95 6.32 22.54
N PRO A 22 -5.85 6.43 23.89
CA PRO A 22 -6.29 5.39 24.80
C PRO A 22 -7.76 5.03 24.56
N ALA A 23 -8.13 3.76 24.81
CA ALA A 23 -9.47 3.26 24.51
C ALA A 23 -10.59 4.03 25.25
N GLU A 24 -10.29 4.55 26.44
CA GLU A 24 -11.19 5.35 27.27
C GLU A 24 -11.45 6.77 26.75
N ASP A 25 -10.50 7.33 26.00
CA ASP A 25 -10.58 8.69 25.41
C ASP A 25 -11.03 8.65 23.94
N LEU A 26 -11.20 7.47 23.39
CA LEU A 26 -11.55 7.30 21.99
C LEU A 26 -13.04 7.61 21.77
N SER A 27 -13.32 8.24 20.63
CA SER A 27 -14.70 8.47 20.16
C SER A 27 -15.48 7.15 20.06
N PRO A 28 -16.79 7.12 20.39
CA PRO A 28 -17.64 5.94 20.17
C PRO A 28 -17.71 5.44 18.72
N SER A 29 -17.28 6.26 17.75
CA SER A 29 -17.16 5.92 16.32
C SER A 29 -15.74 5.47 15.92
N GLY A 30 -14.79 5.50 16.85
CA GLY A 30 -13.42 5.03 16.65
C GLY A 30 -13.23 3.55 17.03
N ILE A 31 -12.20 2.96 16.48
CA ILE A 31 -11.75 1.59 16.74
C ILE A 31 -10.39 1.67 17.42
N HIS A 32 -10.26 1.04 18.60
CA HIS A 32 -9.01 1.05 19.36
C HIS A 32 -7.96 0.14 18.75
N ASP A 33 -8.35 -1.07 18.37
CA ASP A 33 -7.46 -2.03 17.69
C ASP A 33 -8.27 -2.85 16.68
N MET A 34 -7.63 -3.21 15.56
CA MET A 34 -8.23 -4.10 14.58
C MET A 34 -7.18 -4.84 13.76
N GLN A 35 -7.58 -5.97 13.24
CA GLN A 35 -6.76 -6.80 12.37
C GLN A 35 -7.59 -7.46 11.31
N ASN A 36 -7.14 -7.42 10.04
CA ASN A 36 -7.81 -8.06 8.91
C ASN A 36 -9.29 -7.68 8.76
N CYS A 37 -9.63 -6.46 9.15
CA CYS A 37 -10.96 -5.89 9.01
C CYS A 37 -10.91 -4.63 8.15
N THR A 38 -12.02 -4.33 7.51
CA THR A 38 -12.27 -3.12 6.73
C THR A 38 -13.48 -2.38 7.28
N VAL A 39 -13.54 -1.08 7.05
CA VAL A 39 -14.67 -0.23 7.42
C VAL A 39 -15.39 0.22 6.14
N GLY A 40 -16.67 -0.09 6.04
CA GLY A 40 -17.49 0.34 4.91
C GLY A 40 -18.03 1.75 5.08
N LEU A 41 -18.63 2.30 4.02
CA LEU A 41 -19.11 3.69 3.97
C LEU A 41 -20.21 4.01 4.98
N ALA A 42 -21.01 3.03 5.36
CA ALA A 42 -22.02 3.20 6.42
C ALA A 42 -21.42 3.10 7.83
N GLY A 43 -20.13 2.74 7.93
CA GLY A 43 -19.41 2.56 9.19
C GLY A 43 -19.58 1.16 9.78
N GLU A 44 -19.95 0.19 8.97
CA GLU A 44 -19.92 -1.23 9.31
C GLU A 44 -18.48 -1.74 9.28
N VAL A 45 -18.16 -2.65 10.19
CA VAL A 45 -16.87 -3.37 10.18
C VAL A 45 -17.09 -4.76 9.61
N SER A 46 -16.28 -5.14 8.65
CA SER A 46 -16.31 -6.48 8.07
C SER A 46 -14.90 -7.08 7.98
N LYS A 47 -14.82 -8.40 7.97
CA LYS A 47 -13.57 -9.10 7.66
C LYS A 47 -13.15 -8.76 6.23
N ARG A 48 -11.86 -8.51 6.00
CA ARG A 48 -11.34 -8.33 4.64
C ARG A 48 -11.60 -9.56 3.78
N LYS A 49 -11.68 -9.37 2.48
CA LYS A 49 -11.65 -10.49 1.54
C LYS A 49 -10.26 -11.14 1.52
N GLY A 50 -10.22 -12.36 1.03
CA GLY A 50 -9.00 -13.13 0.90
C GLY A 50 -8.27 -12.87 -0.41
N PHE A 51 -7.40 -13.79 -0.77
CA PHE A 51 -6.70 -13.82 -2.05
C PHE A 51 -6.58 -15.24 -2.58
N VAL A 52 -6.36 -15.34 -3.88
CA VAL A 52 -6.07 -16.58 -4.59
C VAL A 52 -4.85 -16.39 -5.50
N LYS A 53 -4.16 -17.48 -5.83
CA LYS A 53 -3.07 -17.42 -6.81
C LYS A 53 -3.59 -17.05 -8.20
N PHE A 54 -2.98 -16.04 -8.80
CA PHE A 54 -3.21 -15.67 -10.19
C PHE A 54 -2.52 -16.66 -11.14
N ASN A 55 -1.25 -17.01 -10.86
CA ASN A 55 -0.53 -18.06 -11.57
C ASN A 55 -0.49 -19.34 -10.75
N SER A 56 -0.98 -20.44 -11.32
CA SER A 56 -1.08 -21.74 -10.63
C SER A 56 0.29 -22.36 -10.31
N SER A 57 1.28 -22.14 -11.17
CA SER A 57 2.65 -22.66 -11.02
C SER A 57 3.61 -21.54 -10.59
N ALA A 58 4.48 -21.84 -9.65
CA ALA A 58 5.50 -20.90 -9.22
C ALA A 58 6.44 -20.52 -10.37
N MET A 59 6.68 -19.24 -10.57
CA MET A 59 7.64 -18.73 -11.54
C MET A 59 9.06 -18.93 -11.03
N ASN A 60 10.00 -19.16 -11.96
CA ASN A 60 11.43 -19.22 -11.69
C ASN A 60 11.80 -20.07 -10.45
N SER A 61 11.24 -21.29 -10.37
CA SER A 61 11.48 -22.22 -9.26
C SER A 61 11.15 -21.65 -7.87
N GLY A 62 10.18 -20.73 -7.78
CA GLY A 62 9.78 -20.13 -6.51
C GLY A 62 10.62 -18.95 -6.06
N ALA A 63 11.29 -18.26 -6.98
CA ALA A 63 12.00 -17.02 -6.67
C ALA A 63 11.03 -15.88 -6.33
N THR A 64 11.55 -14.86 -5.66
CA THR A 64 10.76 -13.68 -5.28
C THR A 64 10.25 -12.89 -6.49
N VAL A 65 8.99 -12.50 -6.47
CA VAL A 65 8.43 -11.54 -7.43
C VAL A 65 8.81 -10.13 -7.00
N THR A 66 9.62 -9.45 -7.82
CA THR A 66 10.20 -8.13 -7.48
C THR A 66 9.52 -6.96 -8.17
N ALA A 67 8.70 -7.20 -9.18
CA ALA A 67 7.72 -6.28 -9.74
C ALA A 67 6.66 -7.05 -10.53
N LEU A 68 5.51 -6.42 -10.74
CA LEU A 68 4.44 -6.89 -11.61
C LEU A 68 3.64 -5.69 -12.13
N GLY A 69 2.85 -5.92 -13.16
CA GLY A 69 1.97 -4.89 -13.69
C GLY A 69 1.14 -5.37 -14.87
N GLN A 70 0.18 -4.54 -15.25
CA GLN A 70 -0.61 -4.68 -16.46
C GLN A 70 -0.36 -3.47 -17.35
N VAL A 71 -0.11 -3.71 -18.62
CA VAL A 71 0.14 -2.69 -19.63
C VAL A 71 -0.50 -3.07 -20.96
N THR A 72 -0.81 -2.09 -21.79
CA THR A 72 -1.25 -2.34 -23.18
C THR A 72 -0.05 -2.15 -24.08
N LEU A 73 0.38 -3.22 -24.76
CA LEU A 73 1.50 -3.23 -25.68
C LEU A 73 1.06 -3.80 -27.02
N ALA A 74 1.38 -3.09 -28.11
CA ALA A 74 0.99 -3.46 -29.47
C ALA A 74 -0.54 -3.75 -29.60
N GLY A 75 -1.37 -2.96 -28.89
CA GLY A 75 -2.82 -3.10 -28.88
C GLY A 75 -3.38 -4.29 -28.10
N ALA A 76 -2.55 -5.00 -27.32
CA ALA A 76 -2.98 -6.12 -26.48
C ALA A 76 -2.63 -5.84 -25.01
N GLU A 77 -3.56 -6.20 -24.11
CA GLU A 77 -3.29 -6.18 -22.68
C GLU A 77 -2.30 -7.28 -22.31
N LYS A 78 -1.32 -6.92 -21.52
CA LYS A 78 -0.25 -7.78 -21.04
C LYS A 78 -0.09 -7.66 -19.55
N VAL A 79 0.01 -8.80 -18.88
CA VAL A 79 0.44 -8.88 -17.47
C VAL A 79 1.87 -9.38 -17.46
N PHE A 80 2.73 -8.68 -16.76
CA PHE A 80 4.15 -9.05 -16.65
C PHE A 80 4.59 -9.16 -15.20
N ALA A 81 5.69 -9.88 -14.98
CA ALA A 81 6.35 -9.96 -13.69
C ALA A 81 7.87 -10.10 -13.84
N PHE A 82 8.60 -9.45 -12.93
CA PHE A 82 9.99 -9.76 -12.64
C PHE A 82 10.03 -10.75 -11.48
N CYS A 83 10.73 -11.87 -11.64
CA CYS A 83 10.77 -12.92 -10.65
C CYS A 83 12.21 -13.51 -10.57
N GLY A 84 12.91 -13.23 -9.45
CA GLY A 84 14.32 -13.56 -9.32
C GLY A 84 15.16 -12.92 -10.42
N ASN A 85 15.83 -13.75 -11.22
CA ASN A 85 16.68 -13.30 -12.33
C ASN A 85 15.98 -13.39 -13.71
N LYS A 86 14.65 -13.37 -13.75
CA LYS A 86 13.88 -13.51 -14.98
C LYS A 86 12.75 -12.52 -15.10
N PHE A 87 12.39 -12.24 -16.35
CA PHE A 87 11.22 -11.46 -16.77
C PHE A 87 10.21 -12.36 -17.47
N PHE A 88 8.93 -12.26 -17.07
CA PHE A 88 7.85 -13.11 -17.56
C PHE A 88 6.69 -12.29 -18.12
N ASP A 89 6.10 -12.78 -19.23
CA ASP A 89 4.73 -12.51 -19.63
C ASP A 89 3.83 -13.51 -18.87
N VAL A 90 2.93 -13.00 -18.02
CA VAL A 90 2.04 -13.80 -17.16
C VAL A 90 0.57 -13.61 -17.56
N THR A 91 0.32 -13.10 -18.76
CA THR A 91 -1.02 -12.86 -19.27
C THR A 91 -1.87 -14.14 -19.20
N GLY A 92 -3.07 -14.04 -18.59
CA GLY A 92 -3.95 -15.19 -18.39
C GLY A 92 -3.47 -16.19 -17.33
N GLY A 93 -2.52 -15.82 -16.45
CA GLY A 93 -2.05 -16.67 -15.35
C GLY A 93 -1.00 -17.71 -15.73
N SER A 94 -0.57 -17.76 -16.99
CA SER A 94 0.50 -18.67 -17.45
C SER A 94 1.79 -17.91 -17.69
N ALA A 95 2.86 -18.26 -16.97
CA ALA A 95 4.13 -17.59 -17.05
C ALA A 95 4.95 -18.05 -18.26
N THR A 96 5.29 -17.13 -19.16
CA THR A 96 6.21 -17.34 -20.28
C THR A 96 7.47 -16.52 -20.07
N ASP A 97 8.61 -17.16 -20.02
CA ASP A 97 9.93 -16.50 -19.90
C ASP A 97 10.19 -15.61 -21.12
N ARG A 98 10.40 -14.34 -20.87
CA ARG A 98 10.72 -13.29 -21.86
C ARG A 98 12.04 -12.59 -21.56
N THR A 99 12.89 -13.15 -20.73
CA THR A 99 14.17 -12.57 -20.35
C THR A 99 15.11 -12.36 -21.56
N GLY A 100 15.10 -13.30 -22.51
CA GLY A 100 15.97 -13.24 -23.69
C GLY A 100 17.46 -13.29 -23.30
N SER A 101 18.24 -12.36 -23.87
CA SER A 101 19.68 -12.21 -23.58
C SER A 101 19.96 -11.18 -22.47
N THR A 102 18.94 -10.60 -21.87
CA THR A 102 19.07 -9.57 -20.83
C THR A 102 19.61 -10.18 -19.53
N THR A 103 20.55 -9.51 -18.90
CA THR A 103 21.03 -9.90 -17.57
C THR A 103 20.18 -9.25 -16.51
N ILE A 104 19.58 -10.07 -15.65
CA ILE A 104 18.79 -9.63 -14.49
C ILE A 104 19.43 -10.18 -13.23
N THR A 105 19.81 -9.29 -12.32
CA THR A 105 20.41 -9.67 -11.03
C THR A 105 19.32 -10.08 -10.04
N ALA A 106 19.40 -11.30 -9.51
CA ALA A 106 18.48 -11.77 -8.50
C ALA A 106 18.76 -11.14 -7.14
N GLY A 107 17.69 -10.82 -6.41
CA GLY A 107 17.74 -10.33 -5.03
C GLY A 107 16.38 -9.89 -4.56
N ASN A 108 16.03 -10.20 -3.31
CA ASN A 108 14.73 -9.83 -2.76
C ASN A 108 14.56 -8.31 -2.65
N ASP A 109 15.67 -7.61 -2.47
CA ASP A 109 15.70 -6.14 -2.31
C ASP A 109 15.86 -5.42 -3.65
N TYR A 110 16.12 -6.14 -4.75
CA TYR A 110 16.31 -5.59 -6.09
C TYR A 110 14.95 -5.45 -6.78
N THR A 111 14.14 -4.54 -6.25
CA THR A 111 12.78 -4.32 -6.72
C THR A 111 12.77 -3.40 -7.93
N TRP A 112 11.98 -3.76 -8.93
CA TRP A 112 11.88 -2.99 -10.16
C TRP A 112 10.83 -1.89 -10.05
N GLN A 113 11.15 -0.74 -10.60
CA GLN A 113 10.20 0.30 -10.96
C GLN A 113 10.04 0.33 -12.47
N TRP A 114 8.86 0.61 -12.94
CA TRP A 114 8.56 0.55 -14.36
C TRP A 114 7.57 1.63 -14.78
N VAL A 115 7.62 1.96 -16.07
CA VAL A 115 6.69 2.88 -16.73
C VAL A 115 6.35 2.36 -18.12
N LEU A 116 5.19 2.78 -18.62
CA LEU A 116 4.83 2.63 -20.02
C LEU A 116 5.21 3.91 -20.76
N ALA A 117 6.15 3.80 -21.69
CA ALA A 117 6.63 4.91 -22.54
C ALA A 117 6.16 4.67 -23.98
N GLY A 118 5.01 5.25 -24.35
CA GLY A 118 4.33 4.89 -25.59
C GLY A 118 3.94 3.40 -25.58
N ASP A 119 4.41 2.66 -26.59
CA ASP A 119 4.18 1.21 -26.72
C ASP A 119 5.33 0.36 -26.15
N THR A 120 6.14 0.91 -25.25
CA THR A 120 7.29 0.22 -24.67
C THR A 120 7.23 0.27 -23.15
N LEU A 121 7.24 -0.90 -22.51
CA LEU A 121 7.50 -1.02 -21.09
C LEU A 121 8.98 -0.80 -20.84
N VAL A 122 9.33 0.12 -19.93
CA VAL A 122 10.70 0.32 -19.47
C VAL A 122 10.78 0.14 -17.97
N ALA A 123 11.78 -0.58 -17.49
CA ALA A 123 11.96 -0.90 -16.08
C ALA A 123 13.42 -0.74 -15.62
N VAL A 124 13.58 -0.36 -14.34
CA VAL A 124 14.86 -0.13 -13.66
C VAL A 124 14.83 -0.72 -12.26
N ASN A 125 16.00 -1.11 -11.70
CA ASN A 125 16.08 -1.71 -10.34
C ASN A 125 17.26 -1.21 -9.49
N GLY A 126 18.07 -0.26 -9.99
CA GLY A 126 19.24 0.25 -9.27
C GLY A 126 20.42 -0.73 -9.14
N GLN A 127 20.32 -1.95 -9.67
CA GLN A 127 21.35 -2.99 -9.59
C GLN A 127 21.93 -3.39 -10.95
N ASP A 128 21.06 -3.55 -11.93
CA ASP A 128 21.48 -3.87 -13.29
C ASP A 128 21.99 -2.63 -13.99
N THR A 129 23.00 -2.81 -14.83
CA THR A 129 23.70 -1.70 -15.49
C THR A 129 22.76 -0.91 -16.36
N ASP A 130 21.89 -1.58 -17.11
CA ASP A 130 21.00 -0.99 -18.08
C ASP A 130 19.55 -1.08 -17.61
N ALA A 131 18.75 -0.11 -17.99
CA ALA A 131 17.30 -0.24 -17.97
C ALA A 131 16.86 -1.32 -18.97
N ILE A 132 15.76 -2.00 -18.66
CA ILE A 132 15.21 -3.04 -19.54
C ILE A 132 13.98 -2.50 -20.25
N LYS A 133 13.86 -2.79 -21.55
CA LYS A 133 12.68 -2.48 -22.36
C LYS A 133 11.99 -3.74 -22.86
N TRP A 134 10.66 -3.66 -23.03
CA TRP A 134 9.85 -4.72 -23.64
C TRP A 134 8.69 -4.12 -24.45
N THR A 135 8.53 -4.59 -25.69
CA THR A 135 7.51 -4.11 -26.62
C THR A 135 6.33 -5.07 -26.76
N GLY A 136 6.27 -6.09 -25.92
CA GLY A 136 5.16 -7.07 -25.91
C GLY A 136 5.24 -8.12 -27.01
N GLY A 137 4.12 -8.78 -27.28
CA GLY A 137 4.00 -9.86 -28.24
C GLY A 137 4.84 -11.08 -27.89
N SER A 138 5.51 -11.65 -28.88
CA SER A 138 6.47 -12.75 -28.70
C SER A 138 7.90 -12.28 -28.46
N ASN A 139 8.13 -10.97 -28.41
CA ASN A 139 9.45 -10.38 -28.22
C ASN A 139 9.98 -10.67 -26.82
N ASN A 140 11.28 -10.84 -26.72
CA ASN A 140 11.96 -10.87 -25.42
C ASN A 140 12.29 -9.45 -24.96
N ALA A 141 12.54 -9.29 -23.67
CA ALA A 141 13.12 -8.09 -23.11
C ALA A 141 14.52 -7.84 -23.69
N ALA A 142 14.89 -6.57 -23.80
CA ALA A 142 16.20 -6.12 -24.25
C ALA A 142 16.71 -4.99 -23.36
N ALA A 143 17.99 -4.73 -23.34
CA ALA A 143 18.55 -3.54 -22.75
C ALA A 143 18.03 -2.29 -23.48
N LEU A 144 17.77 -1.23 -22.72
CA LEU A 144 17.54 0.10 -23.29
C LEU A 144 18.89 0.63 -23.80
N ASP A 145 18.90 1.19 -25.00
CA ASP A 145 20.08 1.90 -25.48
C ASP A 145 20.08 3.30 -24.86
N ASP A 146 20.92 3.50 -23.85
CA ASP A 146 20.96 4.73 -23.04
C ASP A 146 22.21 5.57 -23.29
N ASP A 147 22.97 5.24 -24.33
CA ASP A 147 24.19 5.94 -24.70
C ASP A 147 25.22 6.06 -23.54
N SER A 148 25.19 5.16 -22.58
CA SER A 148 26.07 5.09 -21.41
C SER A 148 26.06 6.34 -20.50
N ARG A 149 25.02 7.17 -20.57
CA ARG A 149 24.91 8.40 -19.77
C ARG A 149 24.66 8.12 -18.29
N PHE A 150 24.07 6.99 -18.01
CA PHE A 150 23.80 6.56 -16.64
C PHE A 150 24.00 5.05 -16.52
N THR A 151 24.28 4.59 -15.31
CA THR A 151 24.36 3.18 -14.97
C THR A 151 23.59 2.92 -13.69
N LYS A 152 22.94 1.78 -13.61
CA LYS A 152 22.16 1.33 -12.45
C LYS A 152 21.10 2.36 -11.99
N PRO A 153 20.21 2.77 -12.88
CA PRO A 153 19.15 3.71 -12.52
C PRO A 153 18.16 3.04 -11.57
N ASN A 154 17.75 3.77 -10.51
CA ASN A 154 16.87 3.23 -9.47
C ASN A 154 15.42 3.73 -9.59
N HIS A 155 15.24 4.94 -10.10
CA HIS A 155 13.92 5.55 -10.24
C HIS A 155 13.65 5.90 -11.69
N ILE A 156 12.39 5.76 -12.10
CA ILE A 156 11.95 5.99 -13.47
C ILE A 156 10.59 6.68 -13.50
N ALA A 157 10.38 7.58 -14.46
CA ALA A 157 9.10 8.16 -14.78
C ALA A 157 8.99 8.41 -16.29
N PHE A 158 7.77 8.42 -16.83
CA PHE A 158 7.49 8.89 -18.18
C PHE A 158 6.62 10.13 -18.09
N TRP A 159 7.11 11.26 -18.60
CA TRP A 159 6.44 12.54 -18.51
C TRP A 159 6.90 13.49 -19.62
N GLU A 160 5.97 14.29 -20.14
CA GLU A 160 6.24 15.23 -21.26
C GLU A 160 6.91 14.54 -22.46
N ASN A 161 6.39 13.36 -22.81
CA ASN A 161 6.89 12.52 -23.91
C ASN A 161 8.40 12.23 -23.82
N ARG A 162 8.93 12.10 -22.61
CA ARG A 162 10.32 11.80 -22.28
C ARG A 162 10.39 10.74 -21.20
N LEU A 163 11.40 9.91 -21.29
CA LEU A 163 11.78 9.02 -20.20
C LEU A 163 12.70 9.79 -19.23
N TRP A 164 12.42 9.63 -17.95
CA TRP A 164 13.19 10.23 -16.85
C TRP A 164 13.72 9.14 -15.96
N VAL A 165 15.02 9.18 -15.63
CA VAL A 165 15.64 8.24 -14.71
C VAL A 165 16.46 8.98 -13.66
N GLY A 166 16.46 8.47 -12.44
CA GLY A 166 17.15 9.11 -11.33
C GLY A 166 17.83 8.13 -10.40
N ASN A 167 18.69 8.66 -9.53
CA ASN A 167 19.48 7.90 -8.56
C ASN A 167 20.31 6.81 -9.25
N THR A 168 21.32 7.26 -10.00
CA THR A 168 22.24 6.35 -10.67
C THR A 168 23.45 6.10 -9.79
N ASN A 169 24.17 5.01 -10.05
CA ASN A 169 25.31 4.58 -9.23
C ASN A 169 26.41 5.65 -9.07
N THR A 170 26.64 6.47 -10.08
CA THR A 170 27.75 7.45 -10.08
C THR A 170 27.30 8.85 -9.68
N VAL A 171 26.03 9.18 -9.89
CA VAL A 171 25.47 10.52 -9.61
C VAL A 171 24.05 10.39 -9.06
N PRO A 172 23.89 9.96 -7.80
CA PRO A 172 22.58 9.66 -7.20
C PRO A 172 21.72 10.92 -7.01
N ASP A 173 22.31 12.10 -7.04
CA ASP A 173 21.64 13.39 -6.91
C ASP A 173 21.06 13.92 -8.23
N ARG A 174 21.16 13.17 -9.33
CA ARG A 174 20.73 13.61 -10.66
C ARG A 174 19.52 12.84 -11.17
N VAL A 175 18.74 13.58 -11.96
CA VAL A 175 17.68 13.01 -12.81
C VAL A 175 18.04 13.32 -14.27
N TRP A 176 18.17 12.28 -15.05
CA TRP A 176 18.43 12.34 -16.49
C TRP A 176 17.12 12.27 -17.26
N ARG A 177 17.06 12.88 -18.43
CA ARG A 177 15.92 12.81 -19.35
C ARG A 177 16.35 12.45 -20.75
N SER A 178 15.53 11.69 -21.42
CA SER A 178 15.68 11.42 -22.86
C SER A 178 15.27 12.63 -23.71
N ASP A 179 15.53 12.56 -24.98
CA ASP A 179 14.96 13.50 -25.95
C ASP A 179 13.44 13.29 -26.10
N ALA A 180 12.73 14.31 -26.54
CA ALA A 180 11.28 14.22 -26.67
C ALA A 180 10.89 13.26 -27.79
N GLY A 181 10.05 12.27 -27.48
CA GLY A 181 9.59 11.26 -28.42
C GLY A 181 10.60 10.15 -28.73
N ASP A 182 11.78 10.20 -28.12
CA ASP A 182 12.80 9.17 -28.26
C ASP A 182 13.34 8.78 -26.88
N ILE A 183 13.04 7.56 -26.43
CA ILE A 183 13.42 7.07 -25.11
C ILE A 183 14.86 6.54 -25.05
N GLU A 184 15.54 6.43 -26.18
CA GLU A 184 16.88 5.85 -26.32
C GLU A 184 17.96 6.89 -26.62
N THR A 185 17.58 8.15 -26.90
CA THR A 185 18.55 9.25 -27.14
C THR A 185 18.65 10.16 -25.92
N TRP A 186 19.86 10.30 -25.40
CA TRP A 186 20.17 11.03 -24.16
C TRP A 186 21.26 12.08 -24.38
N GLY A 187 20.89 13.35 -24.37
CA GLY A 187 21.84 14.45 -24.50
C GLY A 187 22.75 14.59 -23.27
N ALA A 188 24.02 14.93 -23.51
CA ALA A 188 25.02 15.07 -22.45
C ALA A 188 24.67 16.06 -21.32
N LEU A 189 23.82 17.06 -21.64
CA LEU A 189 23.34 18.07 -20.68
C LEU A 189 21.87 17.90 -20.31
N ASN A 190 21.26 16.79 -20.68
CA ASN A 190 19.87 16.50 -20.40
C ASN A 190 19.67 15.96 -18.97
N TYR A 191 20.11 16.71 -17.96
CA TYR A 191 19.93 16.34 -16.56
C TYR A 191 19.60 17.55 -15.68
N HIS A 192 19.09 17.24 -14.48
CA HIS A 192 18.90 18.18 -13.37
C HIS A 192 19.58 17.61 -12.13
N ALA A 193 20.32 18.45 -11.39
CA ALA A 193 20.97 18.08 -10.13
C ALA A 193 20.22 18.69 -8.93
N PHE A 194 20.05 17.91 -7.86
CA PHE A 194 19.25 18.28 -6.69
C PHE A 194 20.07 18.45 -5.42
N GLY A 195 21.36 18.06 -5.45
CA GLY A 195 22.28 18.16 -4.30
C GLY A 195 22.07 17.13 -3.20
N TYR A 196 21.05 16.29 -3.33
CA TYR A 196 20.73 15.15 -2.45
C TYR A 196 20.27 13.99 -3.29
N ASP A 197 20.45 12.78 -2.79
CA ASP A 197 20.06 11.56 -3.48
C ASP A 197 18.57 11.58 -3.81
N VAL A 198 18.25 11.27 -5.06
CA VAL A 198 16.86 11.17 -5.53
C VAL A 198 16.27 9.88 -4.96
N THR A 199 15.17 10.01 -4.26
CA THR A 199 14.47 8.88 -3.62
C THR A 199 13.16 8.50 -4.31
N GLY A 200 12.74 9.27 -5.34
CA GLY A 200 11.55 8.93 -6.11
C GLY A 200 11.22 9.96 -7.17
N LEU A 201 10.54 9.49 -8.21
CA LEU A 201 10.04 10.29 -9.33
C LEU A 201 8.55 9.98 -9.54
N SER A 202 7.73 11.01 -9.72
CA SER A 202 6.33 10.81 -10.06
C SER A 202 5.76 12.00 -10.79
N PRO A 203 5.05 11.82 -11.92
CA PRO A 203 4.25 12.88 -12.51
C PRO A 203 3.20 13.37 -11.50
N PHE A 204 3.08 14.70 -11.39
CA PHE A 204 2.12 15.32 -10.49
C PHE A 204 1.58 16.61 -11.12
N GLN A 205 0.27 16.65 -11.38
CA GLN A 205 -0.36 17.74 -12.11
C GLN A 205 0.36 17.99 -13.45
N SER A 206 0.78 19.23 -13.72
CA SER A 206 1.55 19.62 -14.91
C SER A 206 3.06 19.61 -14.68
N THR A 207 3.55 18.92 -13.64
CA THR A 207 4.96 18.90 -13.26
C THR A 207 5.45 17.46 -13.06
N LEU A 208 6.76 17.26 -13.03
CA LEU A 208 7.37 16.06 -12.50
C LEU A 208 7.83 16.37 -11.07
N SER A 209 7.28 15.65 -10.08
CA SER A 209 7.80 15.70 -8.72
C SER A 209 9.04 14.82 -8.60
N VAL A 210 10.08 15.38 -8.05
CA VAL A 210 11.34 14.71 -7.74
C VAL A 210 11.50 14.75 -6.23
N HIS A 211 11.42 13.59 -5.61
CA HIS A 211 11.62 13.45 -4.17
C HIS A 211 13.07 13.16 -3.85
N THR A 212 13.56 13.80 -2.82
CA THR A 212 14.81 13.49 -2.12
C THR A 212 14.48 13.30 -0.65
N GLU A 213 15.36 12.79 0.18
CA GLU A 213 15.12 12.73 1.63
C GLU A 213 14.89 14.12 2.23
N GLN A 214 15.54 15.13 1.66
CA GLN A 214 15.53 16.52 2.17
C GLN A 214 14.47 17.41 1.52
N GLY A 215 13.66 16.91 0.59
CA GLY A 215 12.63 17.75 -0.01
C GLY A 215 11.92 17.16 -1.21
N ILE A 216 10.90 17.88 -1.64
CA ILE A 216 10.23 17.67 -2.91
C ILE A 216 10.56 18.83 -3.81
N HIS A 217 11.04 18.50 -4.99
CA HIS A 217 11.31 19.45 -6.08
C HIS A 217 10.31 19.22 -7.20
N THR A 218 10.02 20.25 -7.98
CA THR A 218 9.22 20.14 -9.19
C THR A 218 10.02 20.58 -10.39
N LEU A 219 9.88 19.82 -11.47
CA LEU A 219 10.30 20.25 -12.81
C LEU A 219 9.05 20.69 -13.57
N THR A 220 9.09 21.90 -14.10
CA THR A 220 7.95 22.51 -14.82
C THR A 220 8.39 22.87 -16.23
N PRO A 221 7.61 22.53 -17.29
CA PRO A 221 7.91 22.91 -18.65
C PRO A 221 7.96 24.43 -18.81
N THR A 222 8.98 24.95 -19.48
CA THR A 222 9.14 26.41 -19.72
C THR A 222 8.62 26.85 -21.07
N GLY A 223 8.39 25.90 -21.99
CA GLY A 223 8.14 26.19 -23.40
C GLY A 223 9.38 26.65 -24.20
N ASN A 224 10.55 26.73 -23.55
CA ASN A 224 11.79 27.14 -24.18
C ASN A 224 12.63 25.92 -24.59
N SER A 225 13.05 25.83 -25.86
CA SER A 225 13.83 24.68 -26.34
C SER A 225 15.23 24.56 -25.71
N THR A 226 15.84 25.70 -25.33
CA THR A 226 17.18 25.73 -24.72
C THR A 226 17.16 25.37 -23.23
N ILE A 227 16.12 25.78 -22.50
CA ILE A 227 15.90 25.47 -21.09
C ILE A 227 14.50 24.90 -20.98
N PRO A 228 14.30 23.65 -21.37
CA PRO A 228 12.95 23.09 -21.50
C PRO A 228 12.21 22.91 -20.16
N PHE A 229 12.93 22.84 -19.05
CA PHE A 229 12.34 22.67 -17.72
C PHE A 229 13.00 23.61 -16.69
N SER A 230 12.19 24.20 -15.85
CA SER A 230 12.62 24.94 -14.66
C SER A 230 12.51 24.04 -13.43
N GLN A 231 13.48 24.14 -12.54
CA GLN A 231 13.54 23.39 -11.28
C GLN A 231 13.19 24.32 -10.12
N GLN A 232 12.32 23.84 -9.22
CA GLN A 232 11.97 24.55 -8.00
C GLN A 232 11.85 23.57 -6.82
N GLN A 233 12.51 23.85 -5.70
CA GLN A 233 12.25 23.17 -4.45
C GLN A 233 10.94 23.69 -3.85
N ARG A 234 10.04 22.77 -3.50
CA ARG A 234 8.73 23.09 -2.93
C ARG A 234 8.72 22.93 -1.42
N THR A 235 9.27 21.83 -0.93
CA THR A 235 9.27 21.51 0.50
C THR A 235 10.66 21.10 0.96
N GLN A 236 10.87 21.05 2.28
CA GLN A 236 12.10 20.53 2.89
C GLN A 236 11.91 19.11 3.45
N ARG A 237 10.86 18.41 3.03
CA ARG A 237 10.56 17.04 3.42
C ARG A 237 10.13 16.25 2.20
N GLY A 238 10.84 15.18 1.88
CA GLY A 238 10.48 14.25 0.82
C GLY A 238 10.31 12.83 1.36
N THR A 239 10.33 11.82 0.51
CA THR A 239 10.18 10.41 0.91
C THR A 239 11.52 9.74 1.14
N ILE A 240 11.53 8.71 2.00
CA ILE A 240 12.63 7.74 2.09
C ILE A 240 12.35 6.48 1.27
N ALA A 241 11.13 6.31 0.79
CA ALA A 241 10.65 5.11 0.12
C ALA A 241 9.91 5.48 -1.17
N GLY A 242 10.61 5.63 -2.28
CA GLY A 242 10.06 6.11 -3.56
C GLY A 242 8.92 5.26 -4.11
N ARG A 243 8.87 3.98 -3.80
CA ARG A 243 7.80 3.07 -4.21
C ARG A 243 6.48 3.29 -3.43
N THR A 244 6.50 4.16 -2.43
CA THR A 244 5.30 4.56 -1.68
C THR A 244 4.65 5.82 -2.21
N ILE A 245 5.24 6.49 -3.20
CA ILE A 245 4.66 7.68 -3.82
C ILE A 245 3.43 7.27 -4.63
N VAL A 246 2.26 7.68 -4.16
CA VAL A 246 0.98 7.40 -4.81
C VAL A 246 0.22 8.71 -5.00
N THR A 247 -0.18 8.99 -6.24
CA THR A 247 -1.06 10.12 -6.54
C THR A 247 -2.52 9.66 -6.46
N ILE A 248 -3.33 10.33 -5.67
CA ILE A 248 -4.74 10.02 -5.44
C ILE A 248 -5.64 11.15 -5.94
N PRO A 249 -6.96 10.91 -6.15
CA PRO A 249 -7.92 11.96 -6.49
C PRO A 249 -7.86 13.14 -5.54
N GLY A 250 -8.08 14.35 -6.06
CA GLY A 250 -7.91 15.60 -5.33
C GLY A 250 -6.48 16.15 -5.39
N GLU A 251 -5.69 15.68 -6.37
CA GLU A 251 -4.33 16.18 -6.62
C GLU A 251 -3.45 16.14 -5.37
N ARG A 252 -3.39 14.97 -4.74
CA ARG A 252 -2.56 14.71 -3.56
C ARG A 252 -1.60 13.57 -3.83
N GLN A 253 -0.35 13.71 -3.43
CA GLN A 253 0.62 12.63 -3.35
C GLN A 253 0.76 12.17 -1.90
N LEU A 254 0.61 10.87 -1.67
CA LEU A 254 0.90 10.24 -0.40
C LEU A 254 2.25 9.54 -0.49
N PHE A 255 3.00 9.53 0.60
CA PHE A 255 4.32 8.89 0.67
C PHE A 255 4.74 8.60 2.11
N VAL A 256 5.66 7.65 2.28
CA VAL A 256 6.22 7.24 3.57
C VAL A 256 7.48 8.03 3.90
N ARG A 257 7.59 8.41 5.18
CA ARG A 257 8.79 8.95 5.83
C ARG A 257 9.18 8.07 7.02
N GLU A 258 10.26 8.43 7.68
CA GLU A 258 10.75 7.75 8.89
C GLU A 258 9.74 7.75 10.02
N ASP A 259 9.00 8.86 10.17
CA ASP A 259 8.10 9.15 11.29
C ASP A 259 6.61 9.04 10.95
N GLY A 260 6.25 8.58 9.75
CA GLY A 260 4.85 8.44 9.37
C GLY A 260 4.57 8.51 7.88
N ILE A 261 3.29 8.58 7.54
CA ILE A 261 2.79 8.77 6.18
C ILE A 261 2.31 10.20 6.02
N TYR A 262 2.72 10.81 4.92
CA TYR A 262 2.49 12.23 4.63
C TYR A 262 1.72 12.41 3.34
N GLN A 263 1.01 13.54 3.23
CA GLN A 263 0.43 14.03 2.00
C GLN A 263 1.08 15.34 1.55
N TRP A 264 1.14 15.52 0.24
CA TRP A 264 1.57 16.74 -0.42
C TRP A 264 0.60 17.13 -1.53
N THR A 265 0.26 18.43 -1.60
CA THR A 265 -0.74 18.99 -2.53
C THR A 265 -0.14 19.97 -3.53
N GLY A 266 1.19 19.92 -3.74
CA GLY A 266 1.90 20.83 -4.66
C GLY A 266 2.41 22.12 -4.00
N GLY A 267 1.99 22.44 -2.78
CA GLY A 267 2.38 23.63 -2.03
C GLY A 267 3.72 23.50 -1.29
N PRO A 268 4.06 24.50 -0.44
CA PRO A 268 5.32 24.52 0.30
C PRO A 268 5.33 23.63 1.55
N ALA A 269 4.22 23.06 1.93
CA ALA A 269 4.06 22.22 3.10
C ALA A 269 3.69 20.78 2.73
N VAL A 270 4.10 19.86 3.59
CA VAL A 270 3.59 18.49 3.63
C VAL A 270 2.89 18.28 4.97
N GLU A 271 1.84 17.48 4.96
CA GLU A 271 1.02 17.21 6.14
C GLU A 271 1.11 15.73 6.50
N LYS A 272 1.36 15.44 7.76
CA LYS A 272 1.29 14.08 8.29
C LYS A 272 -0.17 13.65 8.42
N ILE A 273 -0.52 12.50 7.84
CA ILE A 273 -1.89 11.97 7.88
C ILE A 273 -2.01 10.71 8.75
N SER A 274 -0.87 10.18 9.21
CA SER A 274 -0.83 8.92 9.97
C SER A 274 -0.79 9.08 11.48
N PHE A 275 -1.26 10.20 12.05
CA PHE A 275 -1.28 10.40 13.50
C PHE A 275 -1.96 9.26 14.27
N ALA A 276 -3.00 8.70 13.70
CA ALA A 276 -3.71 7.57 14.29
C ALA A 276 -2.86 6.29 14.44
N LEU A 277 -1.70 6.21 13.79
CA LEU A 277 -0.81 5.06 13.79
C LEU A 277 0.46 5.27 14.64
N ASP A 278 0.65 6.47 15.21
CA ASP A 278 1.95 6.90 15.77
C ASP A 278 2.39 6.09 16.98
N ASP A 279 1.51 5.76 17.91
CA ASP A 279 1.91 5.15 19.19
C ASP A 279 1.86 3.61 19.15
N GLY A 280 0.81 3.02 18.64
CA GLY A 280 0.61 1.56 18.69
C GLY A 280 1.15 0.79 17.49
N TYR A 281 1.26 1.43 16.34
CA TYR A 281 1.66 0.76 15.10
C TYR A 281 3.05 1.17 14.62
N TRP A 282 3.31 2.48 14.44
CA TRP A 282 4.52 2.99 13.82
C TRP A 282 5.82 2.60 14.54
N PRO A 283 5.91 2.65 15.90
CA PRO A 283 7.12 2.27 16.63
C PRO A 283 7.51 0.79 16.50
N ASN A 284 6.56 -0.05 16.09
CA ASN A 284 6.80 -1.48 15.89
C ASN A 284 7.31 -1.83 14.49
N LEU A 285 7.47 -0.86 13.60
CA LEU A 285 8.04 -1.08 12.26
C LEU A 285 9.57 -1.22 12.32
N ASN A 286 10.12 -2.04 11.43
CA ASN A 286 11.56 -2.05 11.20
C ASN A 286 11.98 -0.83 10.40
N SER A 287 12.50 0.20 11.06
CA SER A 287 12.91 1.47 10.43
C SER A 287 13.97 1.29 9.33
N ALA A 288 14.90 0.35 9.51
CA ALA A 288 15.93 0.04 8.50
C ALA A 288 15.34 -0.55 7.20
N ARG A 289 14.13 -1.07 7.24
CA ARG A 289 13.43 -1.67 6.09
C ARG A 289 12.35 -0.77 5.50
N LEU A 290 12.03 0.37 6.11
CA LEU A 290 11.06 1.34 5.57
C LEU A 290 11.38 1.79 4.14
N PRO A 291 12.65 2.01 3.71
CA PRO A 291 12.96 2.40 2.33
C PRO A 291 12.50 1.38 1.27
N TYR A 292 12.28 0.13 1.66
CA TYR A 292 11.78 -0.93 0.77
C TYR A 292 10.25 -1.04 0.73
N SER A 293 9.54 -0.24 1.54
CA SER A 293 8.09 -0.18 1.54
C SER A 293 7.56 0.27 0.18
N PHE A 294 6.34 -0.13 -0.10
CA PHE A 294 5.65 0.27 -1.32
C PHE A 294 4.16 0.49 -1.06
N ALA A 295 3.51 1.17 -1.98
CA ALA A 295 2.08 1.44 -1.86
C ALA A 295 1.36 1.18 -3.19
N LEU A 296 0.07 0.93 -3.07
CA LEU A 296 -0.84 0.71 -4.19
C LEU A 296 -2.11 1.54 -3.99
N PHE A 297 -2.51 2.29 -5.01
CA PHE A 297 -3.84 2.90 -5.04
C PHE A 297 -4.85 1.94 -5.65
N TYR A 298 -5.95 1.71 -4.92
CA TYR A 298 -7.09 0.91 -5.37
C TYR A 298 -8.26 1.84 -5.71
N PRO A 299 -8.46 2.17 -7.00
CA PRO A 299 -9.39 3.22 -7.41
C PRO A 299 -10.86 2.91 -7.09
N ALA A 300 -11.29 1.66 -7.24
CA ALA A 300 -12.69 1.28 -7.04
C ALA A 300 -13.19 1.58 -5.61
N GLU A 301 -12.31 1.44 -4.61
CA GLU A 301 -12.61 1.73 -3.21
C GLU A 301 -11.99 3.05 -2.73
N GLU A 302 -11.26 3.76 -3.59
CA GLU A 302 -10.46 4.94 -3.23
C GLU A 302 -9.59 4.72 -2.00
N GLN A 303 -8.91 3.59 -1.96
CA GLN A 303 -8.02 3.17 -0.88
C GLN A 303 -6.57 3.23 -1.32
N VAL A 304 -5.68 3.60 -0.41
CA VAL A 304 -4.24 3.43 -0.58
C VAL A 304 -3.75 2.37 0.40
N TRP A 305 -3.16 1.32 -0.13
CA TRP A 305 -2.59 0.21 0.61
C TRP A 305 -1.10 0.44 0.79
N PHE A 306 -0.63 0.61 2.02
CA PHE A 306 0.79 0.74 2.35
C PHE A 306 1.31 -0.57 2.90
N PHE A 307 2.24 -1.19 2.18
CA PHE A 307 2.91 -2.42 2.57
C PHE A 307 4.15 -2.08 3.38
N LEU A 308 4.16 -2.49 4.66
CA LEU A 308 5.13 -2.06 5.66
C LEU A 308 5.76 -3.25 6.39
N PRO A 309 7.01 -3.12 6.90
CA PRO A 309 7.72 -4.18 7.63
C PRO A 309 7.37 -4.13 9.12
N PHE A 310 6.30 -4.79 9.56
CA PHE A 310 5.86 -4.80 10.96
C PHE A 310 6.62 -5.84 11.80
N GLY A 311 7.30 -5.38 12.82
CA GLY A 311 8.18 -6.15 13.72
C GLY A 311 9.62 -5.68 13.61
N ALA A 312 10.29 -5.41 14.73
CA ALA A 312 11.61 -4.78 14.79
C ALA A 312 12.72 -5.51 13.99
N SER A 313 12.59 -6.82 13.80
CA SER A 313 13.54 -7.65 13.01
C SER A 313 12.97 -8.08 11.65
N GLN A 314 11.78 -7.60 11.26
CA GLN A 314 11.12 -8.02 10.03
C GLN A 314 11.82 -7.44 8.80
N THR A 315 12.16 -8.30 7.85
CA THR A 315 12.84 -7.90 6.61
C THR A 315 11.92 -7.82 5.40
N GLN A 316 10.71 -8.35 5.49
CA GLN A 316 9.73 -8.41 4.41
C GLN A 316 8.51 -7.55 4.74
N MET A 317 7.80 -7.09 3.73
CA MET A 317 6.55 -6.34 3.92
C MET A 317 5.44 -7.34 4.27
N ASN A 318 5.09 -7.42 5.55
CA ASN A 318 4.17 -8.40 6.14
C ASN A 318 2.90 -7.78 6.72
N SER A 319 2.78 -6.47 6.62
CA SER A 319 1.64 -5.72 7.15
C SER A 319 1.18 -4.69 6.14
N VAL A 320 -0.13 -4.53 5.99
CA VAL A 320 -0.73 -3.55 5.07
C VAL A 320 -1.69 -2.68 5.87
N VAL A 321 -1.37 -1.40 6.00
CA VAL A 321 -2.32 -0.40 6.52
C VAL A 321 -3.00 0.29 5.36
N ILE A 322 -4.29 0.55 5.51
CA ILE A 322 -5.11 1.11 4.45
C ILE A 322 -5.59 2.50 4.85
N TYR A 323 -5.33 3.46 3.97
CA TYR A 323 -5.94 4.79 4.04
C TYR A 323 -7.15 4.84 3.13
N SER A 324 -8.32 5.12 3.69
CA SER A 324 -9.54 5.37 2.93
C SER A 324 -9.64 6.86 2.60
N ASN A 325 -9.54 7.19 1.32
CA ASN A 325 -9.73 8.57 0.85
C ASN A 325 -11.19 9.05 1.03
N ARG A 326 -12.15 8.13 0.93
CA ARG A 326 -13.58 8.43 1.09
C ARG A 326 -13.94 8.79 2.54
N LEU A 327 -13.41 8.03 3.50
CA LEU A 327 -13.69 8.20 4.92
C LEU A 327 -12.67 9.11 5.62
N ASN A 328 -11.54 9.39 4.98
CA ASN A 328 -10.39 10.08 5.56
C ASN A 328 -9.93 9.43 6.87
N CYS A 329 -9.86 8.10 6.90
CA CYS A 329 -9.48 7.32 8.07
C CYS A 329 -8.57 6.15 7.71
N TRP A 330 -7.99 5.53 8.74
CA TRP A 330 -7.14 4.35 8.64
C TRP A 330 -7.88 3.10 9.08
N PHE A 331 -7.56 1.96 8.47
CA PHE A 331 -7.99 0.65 8.93
C PHE A 331 -6.98 -0.45 8.56
N GLY A 332 -7.21 -1.68 9.02
CA GLY A 332 -6.20 -2.73 9.06
C GLY A 332 -5.45 -2.69 10.40
N PRO A 333 -4.26 -3.32 10.52
CA PRO A 333 -3.50 -3.87 9.41
C PRO A 333 -4.06 -5.17 8.84
N TYR A 334 -3.87 -5.36 7.53
CA TYR A 334 -3.99 -6.68 6.94
C TYR A 334 -2.66 -7.41 7.11
N ASN A 335 -2.70 -8.60 7.63
CA ASN A 335 -1.52 -9.43 7.88
C ASN A 335 -1.81 -10.93 7.64
N GLY A 336 -0.82 -11.79 7.96
CA GLY A 336 -0.88 -13.23 7.65
C GLY A 336 -0.25 -13.57 6.31
N PHE A 337 0.37 -12.61 5.62
CA PHE A 337 1.07 -12.80 4.36
C PHE A 337 2.26 -11.85 4.21
N THR A 338 3.18 -12.16 3.31
CA THR A 338 4.30 -11.30 2.94
C THR A 338 4.27 -10.96 1.45
N ARG A 339 4.57 -9.72 1.08
CA ARG A 339 4.56 -9.24 -0.30
C ARG A 339 5.81 -8.43 -0.60
N ASN A 340 6.22 -8.39 -1.86
CA ASN A 340 7.39 -7.64 -2.29
C ASN A 340 7.09 -6.63 -3.41
N ALA A 341 6.00 -6.78 -4.10
CA ALA A 341 5.52 -5.87 -5.12
C ALA A 341 3.99 -5.91 -5.20
N ALA A 342 3.37 -4.85 -5.69
CA ALA A 342 1.94 -4.83 -5.96
C ALA A 342 1.61 -3.97 -7.18
N ALA A 343 0.53 -4.31 -7.86
CA ALA A 343 -0.03 -3.54 -8.97
C ALA A 343 -1.54 -3.81 -9.11
N MET A 344 -2.21 -2.92 -9.81
CA MET A 344 -3.59 -3.16 -10.27
C MET A 344 -3.54 -4.03 -11.53
N ILE A 345 -4.30 -5.12 -11.54
CA ILE A 345 -4.52 -5.98 -12.71
C ILE A 345 -6.02 -6.27 -12.77
N ASP A 346 -6.65 -6.03 -13.92
CA ASP A 346 -8.09 -6.21 -14.11
C ASP A 346 -8.91 -5.55 -12.98
N GLU A 347 -8.57 -4.30 -12.67
CA GLU A 347 -9.24 -3.46 -11.65
C GLU A 347 -9.16 -4.00 -10.20
N LEU A 348 -8.41 -5.07 -9.95
CA LEU A 348 -8.21 -5.64 -8.62
C LEU A 348 -6.75 -5.55 -8.16
N PRO A 349 -6.51 -5.41 -6.86
CA PRO A 349 -5.17 -5.45 -6.29
C PRO A 349 -4.52 -6.82 -6.49
N HIS A 350 -3.33 -6.84 -7.05
CA HIS A 350 -2.49 -8.03 -7.16
C HIS A 350 -1.15 -7.76 -6.49
N ALA A 351 -0.60 -8.76 -5.82
CA ALA A 351 0.69 -8.62 -5.17
C ALA A 351 1.57 -9.87 -5.34
N GLY A 352 2.85 -9.63 -5.56
CA GLY A 352 3.86 -10.68 -5.71
C GLY A 352 4.41 -11.15 -4.38
N ASP A 353 4.57 -12.45 -4.23
CA ASP A 353 5.10 -13.06 -3.03
C ASP A 353 6.60 -13.46 -3.16
N PHE A 354 7.13 -14.07 -2.12
CA PHE A 354 8.49 -14.57 -2.06
C PHE A 354 8.65 -16.03 -2.54
N ALA A 355 7.59 -16.60 -3.11
CA ALA A 355 7.52 -17.99 -3.57
C ALA A 355 7.17 -18.11 -5.07
N GLY A 356 7.29 -17.02 -5.84
CA GLY A 356 7.09 -17.01 -7.29
C GLY A 356 5.62 -16.96 -7.71
N HIS A 357 4.70 -16.54 -6.83
CA HIS A 357 3.31 -16.38 -7.17
C HIS A 357 2.87 -14.91 -7.14
N ILE A 358 1.96 -14.58 -8.03
CA ILE A 358 1.14 -13.38 -7.97
C ILE A 358 -0.15 -13.75 -7.29
N GLN A 359 -0.53 -13.02 -6.26
CA GLN A 359 -1.75 -13.22 -5.48
C GLN A 359 -2.76 -12.16 -5.89
N LYS A 360 -3.94 -12.59 -6.34
CA LYS A 360 -5.08 -11.74 -6.64
C LYS A 360 -5.86 -11.52 -5.35
N HIS A 361 -5.80 -10.32 -4.81
CA HIS A 361 -6.52 -9.90 -3.59
C HIS A 361 -7.98 -9.57 -3.88
N GLU A 362 -8.74 -9.27 -2.84
CA GLU A 362 -10.17 -8.96 -2.87
C GLU A 362 -11.02 -10.10 -3.46
N THR A 363 -10.58 -11.36 -3.27
CA THR A 363 -11.20 -12.55 -3.85
C THR A 363 -11.44 -13.62 -2.79
N GLY A 364 -12.71 -14.02 -2.64
CA GLY A 364 -13.09 -15.08 -1.67
C GLY A 364 -12.98 -14.65 -0.21
N ASN A 365 -13.13 -15.61 0.70
CA ASN A 365 -13.21 -15.40 2.14
C ASN A 365 -12.03 -15.99 2.92
N ASN A 366 -11.00 -16.48 2.23
CA ASN A 366 -9.81 -17.10 2.81
C ASN A 366 -8.56 -16.71 2.00
N ASP A 367 -7.39 -16.92 2.58
CA ASP A 367 -6.09 -16.67 1.98
C ASP A 367 -5.57 -17.96 1.34
N ASP A 368 -5.88 -18.15 0.05
CA ASP A 368 -5.47 -19.35 -0.72
C ASP A 368 -5.77 -20.66 0.04
N GLY A 369 -7.00 -20.78 0.56
CA GLY A 369 -7.45 -21.93 1.35
C GLY A 369 -7.22 -21.80 2.87
N SER A 370 -6.47 -20.84 3.34
CA SER A 370 -6.20 -20.61 4.77
C SER A 370 -7.21 -19.65 5.39
N ALA A 371 -7.69 -19.94 6.59
CA ALA A 371 -8.62 -19.08 7.31
C ALA A 371 -7.97 -17.73 7.69
N ILE A 372 -8.69 -16.64 7.51
CA ILE A 372 -8.28 -15.29 7.91
C ILE A 372 -8.74 -15.06 9.35
N LYS A 373 -7.78 -14.82 10.25
CA LYS A 373 -8.09 -14.33 11.61
C LYS A 373 -8.37 -12.84 11.54
N ALA A 374 -9.55 -12.44 11.97
CA ALA A 374 -9.98 -11.04 11.97
C ALA A 374 -10.57 -10.69 13.33
N PHE A 375 -10.27 -9.50 13.82
CA PHE A 375 -10.89 -8.94 15.02
C PHE A 375 -10.87 -7.41 14.98
N PHE A 376 -11.70 -6.79 15.80
CA PHE A 376 -11.61 -5.38 16.14
C PHE A 376 -12.03 -5.15 17.58
N GLU A 377 -11.45 -4.12 18.21
CA GLU A 377 -11.71 -3.66 19.55
C GLU A 377 -12.25 -2.23 19.51
N THR A 378 -13.36 -2.01 20.16
CA THR A 378 -14.03 -0.71 20.20
C THR A 378 -13.45 0.20 21.28
N ALA A 379 -13.87 1.47 21.29
CA ALA A 379 -13.63 2.36 22.41
C ALA A 379 -14.16 1.76 23.72
N SER A 380 -13.49 2.06 24.81
CA SER A 380 -13.94 1.74 26.16
C SER A 380 -15.07 2.68 26.58
N LEU A 381 -16.07 2.16 27.27
CA LEU A 381 -17.25 2.92 27.64
C LEU A 381 -17.26 3.23 29.14
N ALA A 382 -17.15 4.50 29.48
CA ALA A 382 -17.32 5.02 30.81
C ALA A 382 -18.43 6.10 30.82
N PRO A 383 -19.71 5.75 30.65
CA PRO A 383 -20.79 6.71 30.38
C PRO A 383 -21.02 7.72 31.49
N LEU A 384 -20.58 7.45 32.71
CA LEU A 384 -20.71 8.34 33.87
C LEU A 384 -19.37 8.76 34.45
N GLY A 385 -18.27 8.51 33.71
CA GLY A 385 -16.88 8.73 34.15
C GLY A 385 -16.30 7.55 34.95
N ASP A 386 -14.98 7.48 35.05
CA ASP A 386 -14.24 6.33 35.60
C ASP A 386 -14.48 6.07 37.09
N ALA A 387 -15.00 7.05 37.82
CA ALA A 387 -15.29 6.94 39.24
C ALA A 387 -16.68 6.36 39.56
N VAL A 388 -17.50 6.09 38.54
CA VAL A 388 -18.89 5.66 38.75
C VAL A 388 -19.08 4.23 38.26
N GLN A 389 -19.52 3.35 39.17
CA GLN A 389 -19.89 1.98 38.80
C GLN A 389 -21.23 2.00 38.02
N CYS A 390 -21.23 1.47 36.82
CA CYS A 390 -22.38 1.33 35.96
C CYS A 390 -22.84 -0.13 35.93
N ARG A 391 -24.13 -0.36 36.02
CA ARG A 391 -24.72 -1.68 35.75
C ARG A 391 -25.27 -1.70 34.34
N TRP A 392 -24.66 -2.51 33.48
CA TRP A 392 -25.20 -2.81 32.15
C TRP A 392 -26.37 -3.76 32.27
N LEU A 393 -27.49 -3.44 31.65
CA LEU A 393 -28.69 -4.29 31.68
C LEU A 393 -28.69 -5.27 30.50
N TYR A 394 -28.24 -4.84 29.34
CA TYR A 394 -28.12 -5.69 28.16
C TYR A 394 -27.19 -5.04 27.14
N ASN A 395 -26.57 -5.86 26.28
CA ASN A 395 -25.86 -5.44 25.08
C ASN A 395 -26.61 -6.02 23.87
N ARG A 396 -26.80 -5.20 22.85
CA ARG A 396 -27.39 -5.63 21.58
C ARG A 396 -26.39 -5.35 20.46
N THR A 397 -25.86 -6.41 19.89
CA THR A 397 -24.98 -6.34 18.72
C THR A 397 -25.73 -6.89 17.51
N LEU A 398 -25.66 -6.17 16.39
CA LEU A 398 -26.30 -6.57 15.13
C LEU A 398 -25.20 -7.10 14.21
N PHE A 399 -25.39 -8.31 13.70
CA PHE A 399 -24.55 -8.95 12.73
C PHE A 399 -25.35 -9.30 11.48
N ASP A 400 -24.79 -9.08 10.33
CA ASP A 400 -25.27 -9.64 9.08
C ASP A 400 -24.57 -10.99 8.85
N ASN A 401 -25.35 -12.04 8.72
CA ASN A 401 -24.81 -13.35 8.41
C ASN A 401 -24.41 -13.45 6.94
N THR A 402 -23.10 -13.56 6.68
CA THR A 402 -22.53 -13.69 5.33
C THR A 402 -21.85 -15.05 5.10
N GLY A 403 -21.98 -16.02 6.02
CA GLY A 403 -21.35 -17.33 5.87
C GLY A 403 -21.42 -18.18 7.13
N ASP A 404 -20.92 -19.41 7.03
CA ASP A 404 -20.78 -20.35 8.14
C ASP A 404 -19.44 -20.15 8.86
N PHE A 405 -19.46 -19.46 10.00
CA PHE A 405 -18.29 -19.19 10.82
C PHE A 405 -18.68 -18.94 12.29
N ASP A 406 -17.72 -19.14 13.18
CA ASP A 406 -17.87 -18.82 14.59
C ASP A 406 -17.46 -17.37 14.86
N LEU A 407 -18.32 -16.63 15.56
CA LEU A 407 -18.02 -15.30 16.07
C LEU A 407 -17.85 -15.36 17.59
N SER A 408 -16.70 -14.93 18.08
CA SER A 408 -16.45 -14.78 19.52
C SER A 408 -16.60 -13.32 19.93
N VAL A 409 -17.49 -13.04 20.86
CA VAL A 409 -17.65 -11.71 21.45
C VAL A 409 -17.10 -11.75 22.86
N THR A 410 -16.10 -10.91 23.14
CA THR A 410 -15.47 -10.78 24.46
C THR A 410 -15.83 -9.42 25.04
N GLN A 411 -16.36 -9.40 26.26
CA GLN A 411 -16.53 -8.18 27.03
C GLN A 411 -15.51 -8.16 28.17
N THR A 412 -14.78 -7.06 28.29
CA THR A 412 -13.77 -6.85 29.34
C THR A 412 -14.21 -5.69 30.21
N SER A 413 -14.18 -5.84 31.53
CA SER A 413 -14.26 -4.74 32.47
C SER A 413 -12.90 -4.54 33.14
N ALA A 414 -12.63 -3.36 33.69
CA ALA A 414 -11.32 -2.99 34.28
C ALA A 414 -10.78 -3.99 35.34
N SER A 415 -11.60 -4.88 35.86
CA SER A 415 -11.24 -5.84 36.92
C SER A 415 -11.53 -7.31 36.66
N ILE A 416 -12.28 -7.65 35.63
CA ILE A 416 -12.70 -9.03 35.38
C ILE A 416 -12.89 -9.27 33.88
N VAL A 417 -12.20 -10.28 33.33
CA VAL A 417 -12.54 -10.84 32.01
C VAL A 417 -13.82 -11.67 32.23
N SER A 418 -14.95 -11.12 31.82
CA SER A 418 -16.23 -11.82 31.94
C SER A 418 -16.72 -12.22 30.55
N ASN A 419 -16.92 -13.52 30.41
CA ASN A 419 -17.62 -14.24 29.32
C ASN A 419 -17.11 -14.02 27.92
N VAL A 420 -16.38 -15.00 27.41
CA VAL A 420 -16.23 -15.25 25.99
C VAL A 420 -17.44 -16.06 25.54
N GLU A 421 -18.35 -15.47 24.79
CA GLU A 421 -19.43 -16.23 24.15
C GLU A 421 -19.06 -16.46 22.66
N THR A 422 -19.11 -17.72 22.25
CA THR A 422 -18.96 -18.13 20.87
C THR A 422 -20.32 -18.29 20.24
N ILE A 423 -20.60 -17.53 19.20
CA ILE A 423 -21.85 -17.58 18.45
C ILE A 423 -21.58 -18.32 17.15
N GLN A 424 -22.24 -19.46 16.96
CA GLN A 424 -22.20 -20.17 15.68
C GLN A 424 -23.14 -19.48 14.69
N MET A 425 -22.58 -18.95 13.60
CA MET A 425 -23.31 -18.31 12.53
C MET A 425 -23.60 -19.37 11.46
N GLY A 426 -24.67 -20.13 11.66
CA GLY A 426 -25.09 -21.17 10.71
C GLY A 426 -25.88 -20.62 9.51
N ASP A 427 -26.10 -21.49 8.54
CA ASP A 427 -26.62 -21.25 7.15
C ASP A 427 -28.08 -20.75 7.05
N LEU A 428 -28.68 -20.34 8.14
CA LEU A 428 -30.06 -19.87 8.20
C LEU A 428 -30.07 -18.33 8.39
N GLY A 429 -30.29 -17.57 7.35
CA GLY A 429 -30.48 -16.11 7.31
C GLY A 429 -31.26 -15.50 8.49
N ALA A 430 -30.78 -15.72 9.69
CA ALA A 430 -31.35 -15.25 10.93
C ALA A 430 -30.53 -14.07 11.45
N THR A 431 -31.19 -12.94 11.60
CA THR A 431 -30.69 -11.84 12.43
C THR A 431 -30.56 -12.38 13.85
N LEU A 432 -29.36 -12.63 14.32
CA LEU A 432 -29.15 -13.10 15.68
C LEU A 432 -29.39 -11.94 16.65
N ASN A 433 -30.51 -11.96 17.34
CA ASN A 433 -30.84 -11.02 18.41
C ASN A 433 -30.36 -11.66 19.72
N THR A 434 -29.07 -11.57 20.03
CA THR A 434 -28.53 -12.07 21.30
C THR A 434 -28.70 -11.01 22.38
N THR A 435 -29.53 -11.29 23.33
CA THR A 435 -29.63 -10.52 24.59
C THR A 435 -28.62 -11.12 25.57
N PHE A 436 -27.51 -10.45 25.79
CA PHE A 436 -26.55 -10.81 26.81
C PHE A 436 -27.04 -10.31 28.16
N THR A 437 -27.30 -11.22 29.09
CA THR A 437 -27.53 -10.85 30.49
C THR A 437 -26.19 -10.98 31.23
N LEU A 438 -25.61 -9.85 31.63
CA LEU A 438 -24.51 -9.85 32.57
C LEU A 438 -25.06 -10.39 33.92
N ASP A 439 -24.60 -11.57 34.36
CA ASP A 439 -24.99 -12.11 35.65
C ASP A 439 -24.39 -11.22 36.75
N ALA A 440 -25.26 -10.53 37.46
CA ALA A 440 -24.91 -9.63 38.56
C ALA A 440 -24.50 -10.36 39.86
N SER A 441 -24.20 -11.65 39.81
CA SER A 441 -23.91 -12.50 40.97
C SER A 441 -22.45 -12.50 41.42
N VAL A 442 -21.58 -11.64 40.87
CA VAL A 442 -20.22 -11.47 41.38
C VAL A 442 -20.03 -10.02 41.84
N LEU A 443 -20.44 -9.77 43.02
CA LEU A 443 -19.99 -8.70 43.92
C LEU A 443 -18.89 -9.23 44.82
#